data_9154b402a0f4f6f2333254d3406e61b0
#
_entry.id   9154b402a0f4f6f2333254d3406e61b0
#
_cell.length_a   1.000
_cell.length_b   1.000
_cell.length_c   1.000
_cell.angle_alpha   90.00
_cell.angle_beta   90.00
_cell.angle_gamma   90.00
#
_symmetry.space_group_name_H-M   'P 1'
#
loop_
_entity.id
_entity.type
_entity.pdbx_description
1 polymer ?
#
loop_
_entity_poly.entity_id
_entity_poly.type
_entity_poly.pdbx_seq_one_letter_code
_entity_poly.pdbx_strand_id
1 'polypeptide(L)'
;CYKELNEGEKDFHKACSKKMFGTPSVPELLYTRENLTDLAKQVIRSQTTLTGVQAKLSLDINKGGRNETDRFTIVGLWGRYILKPQTDRFAHLPELEDLTMHLAELAKMQVVPHSLIRFADGELCYITRRIDRTAKGDKLPMEDMCQLTERLTEHKYKGSYEQIAKAIQRFSSVPKLDMVNYWEQ
;
A
#
# COMPACT_ATOMS: atom_id res chain seq x y z
N CYS A 1 -13.11 4.18 6.54
CA CYS A 1 -14.19 5.19 6.39
C CYS A 1 -14.58 5.85 7.73
N TYR A 2 -14.05 5.41 8.84
CA TYR A 2 -14.25 5.93 10.22
C TYR A 2 -15.74 6.15 10.64
N LYS A 3 -16.67 5.44 10.00
CA LYS A 3 -18.08 5.41 10.41
C LYS A 3 -18.28 4.28 11.42
N GLU A 4 -19.31 4.40 12.25
CA GLU A 4 -19.71 3.33 13.17
C GLU A 4 -20.01 2.05 12.40
N LEU A 5 -19.58 0.90 12.95
CA LEU A 5 -19.85 -0.41 12.38
C LEU A 5 -21.30 -0.81 12.67
N ASN A 6 -21.91 -1.54 11.74
CA ASN A 6 -23.23 -2.11 11.97
C ASN A 6 -23.13 -3.31 12.94
N GLU A 7 -24.28 -3.69 13.50
CA GLU A 7 -24.35 -4.86 14.37
C GLU A 7 -23.82 -6.12 13.64
N GLY A 8 -22.92 -6.84 14.30
CA GLY A 8 -22.27 -8.04 13.76
C GLY A 8 -21.12 -7.78 12.78
N GLU A 9 -20.76 -6.52 12.49
CA GLU A 9 -19.53 -6.20 11.75
C GLU A 9 -18.35 -6.03 12.72
N LYS A 10 -17.17 -6.50 12.30
CA LYS A 10 -15.93 -6.37 13.05
C LYS A 10 -14.86 -5.77 12.13
N ASP A 11 -14.22 -4.69 12.59
CA ASP A 11 -13.14 -3.95 11.89
C ASP A 11 -13.56 -3.32 10.54
N PHE A 12 -14.50 -3.91 9.80
CA PHE A 12 -14.90 -3.46 8.47
C PHE A 12 -16.41 -3.52 8.24
N HIS A 13 -16.94 -2.51 7.55
CA HIS A 13 -18.23 -2.65 6.87
C HIS A 13 -18.08 -3.60 5.68
N LYS A 14 -19.08 -4.42 5.40
CA LYS A 14 -19.11 -5.32 4.22
C LYS A 14 -18.86 -4.57 2.91
N ALA A 15 -19.41 -3.35 2.77
CA ALA A 15 -19.19 -2.49 1.60
C ALA A 15 -17.72 -2.03 1.47
N CYS A 16 -17.08 -1.67 2.59
CA CYS A 16 -15.67 -1.26 2.61
C CYS A 16 -14.75 -2.43 2.26
N SER A 17 -15.01 -3.61 2.83
CA SER A 17 -14.28 -4.84 2.47
C SER A 17 -14.42 -5.16 0.98
N LYS A 18 -15.64 -5.10 0.43
CA LYS A 18 -15.88 -5.33 -0.99
C LYS A 18 -15.16 -4.30 -1.88
N LYS A 19 -15.14 -3.03 -1.49
CA LYS A 19 -14.40 -1.97 -2.23
C LYS A 19 -12.89 -2.24 -2.23
N MET A 20 -12.32 -2.63 -1.09
CA MET A 20 -10.88 -2.82 -0.91
C MET A 20 -10.39 -4.17 -1.44
N PHE A 21 -11.07 -5.25 -1.10
CA PHE A 21 -10.61 -6.64 -1.34
C PHE A 21 -11.42 -7.39 -2.39
N GLY A 22 -12.55 -6.84 -2.84
CA GLY A 22 -13.45 -7.51 -3.81
C GLY A 22 -14.38 -8.54 -3.18
N THR A 23 -14.35 -8.71 -1.86
CA THR A 23 -15.16 -9.66 -1.08
C THR A 23 -15.80 -8.97 0.13
N PRO A 24 -17.01 -9.35 0.54
CA PRO A 24 -17.68 -8.73 1.69
C PRO A 24 -17.03 -9.10 3.03
N SER A 25 -16.25 -10.16 3.08
CA SER A 25 -15.45 -10.55 4.24
C SER A 25 -14.00 -10.15 4.03
N VAL A 26 -13.36 -9.63 5.07
CA VAL A 26 -11.92 -9.28 5.01
C VAL A 26 -11.12 -10.58 4.92
N PRO A 27 -10.20 -10.71 3.96
CA PRO A 27 -9.30 -11.85 3.91
C PRO A 27 -8.46 -11.96 5.19
N GLU A 28 -8.27 -13.16 5.70
CA GLU A 28 -7.49 -13.39 6.90
C GLU A 28 -6.00 -13.15 6.67
N LEU A 29 -5.35 -12.46 7.59
CA LEU A 29 -3.91 -12.30 7.64
C LEU A 29 -3.36 -13.16 8.79
N LEU A 30 -2.99 -14.40 8.47
CA LEU A 30 -2.58 -15.43 9.45
C LEU A 30 -1.13 -15.26 9.98
N TYR A 31 -0.51 -14.12 9.71
CA TYR A 31 0.85 -13.80 10.13
C TYR A 31 0.83 -12.95 11.40
N THR A 32 1.90 -13.03 12.17
CA THR A 32 2.26 -12.05 13.21
C THR A 32 3.39 -11.16 12.68
N ARG A 33 3.63 -10.03 13.30
CA ARG A 33 4.75 -9.15 12.95
C ARG A 33 6.11 -9.89 13.02
N GLU A 34 6.26 -10.79 13.98
CA GLU A 34 7.49 -11.56 14.21
C GLU A 34 7.76 -12.53 13.06
N ASN A 35 6.78 -13.38 12.70
CA ASN A 35 6.99 -14.32 11.59
C ASN A 35 7.04 -13.63 10.22
N LEU A 36 6.45 -12.45 10.05
CA LEU A 36 6.63 -11.67 8.83
C LEU A 36 8.07 -11.26 8.59
N THR A 37 8.79 -10.89 9.65
CA THR A 37 10.20 -10.50 9.54
C THR A 37 11.07 -11.65 9.03
N ASP A 38 10.80 -12.87 9.49
CA ASP A 38 11.56 -14.05 9.06
C ASP A 38 11.18 -14.51 7.65
N LEU A 39 9.90 -14.45 7.30
CA LEU A 39 9.43 -14.73 5.95
C LEU A 39 9.93 -13.67 4.95
N ALA A 40 9.96 -12.40 5.34
CA ALA A 40 10.54 -11.33 4.52
C ALA A 40 12.02 -11.58 4.23
N LYS A 41 12.80 -12.02 5.22
CA LYS A 41 14.21 -12.41 5.01
C LYS A 41 14.36 -13.57 4.04
N GLN A 42 13.46 -14.55 4.07
CA GLN A 42 13.48 -15.69 3.13
C GLN A 42 13.10 -15.26 1.71
N VAL A 43 12.09 -14.40 1.56
CA VAL A 43 11.68 -13.87 0.26
C VAL A 43 12.73 -12.92 -0.32
N ILE A 44 13.37 -12.09 0.51
CA ILE A 44 14.45 -11.18 0.09
C ILE A 44 15.71 -11.96 -0.35
N ARG A 45 16.01 -13.09 0.26
CA ARG A 45 17.13 -13.95 -0.18
C ARG A 45 16.91 -14.56 -1.56
N SER A 46 15.67 -14.67 -2.01
CA SER A 46 15.31 -15.25 -3.30
C SER A 46 15.03 -14.23 -4.41
N GLN A 47 14.77 -12.96 -4.09
CA GLN A 47 14.43 -11.94 -5.07
C GLN A 47 14.82 -10.52 -4.61
N THR A 48 15.25 -9.73 -5.58
CA THR A 48 15.75 -8.36 -5.48
C THR A 48 14.92 -7.45 -4.56
N THR A 49 15.60 -6.74 -3.71
CA THR A 49 15.14 -5.81 -2.68
C THR A 49 14.02 -4.86 -3.14
N LEU A 50 12.90 -4.87 -2.43
CA LEU A 50 11.96 -3.73 -2.45
C LEU A 50 12.64 -2.57 -1.71
N THR A 51 13.13 -1.60 -2.45
CA THR A 51 13.81 -0.41 -1.93
C THR A 51 12.85 0.49 -1.13
N GLY A 52 13.21 0.85 0.07
CA GLY A 52 12.45 1.78 0.93
C GLY A 52 12.97 1.78 2.36
N VAL A 53 12.75 2.89 3.07
CA VAL A 53 13.15 3.09 4.47
C VAL A 53 12.25 2.27 5.43
N GLN A 54 11.05 1.90 5.00
CA GLN A 54 10.09 1.10 5.75
C GLN A 54 9.98 -0.30 5.13
N ALA A 55 9.97 -1.33 5.97
CA ALA A 55 9.67 -2.69 5.54
C ALA A 55 8.29 -2.73 4.86
N LYS A 56 8.23 -3.35 3.70
CA LYS A 56 6.99 -3.54 2.94
C LYS A 56 6.97 -4.91 2.30
N LEU A 57 5.81 -5.53 2.31
CA LEU A 57 5.59 -6.87 1.79
C LEU A 57 4.53 -6.86 0.70
N SER A 58 4.78 -7.63 -0.34
CA SER A 58 3.81 -7.82 -1.41
C SER A 58 2.91 -9.01 -1.05
N LEU A 59 1.60 -8.77 -1.09
CA LEU A 59 0.58 -9.77 -0.78
C LEU A 59 -0.37 -9.96 -1.96
N ASP A 60 -0.94 -11.16 -2.03
CA ASP A 60 -2.11 -11.44 -2.84
C ASP A 60 -3.15 -12.20 -2.02
N ILE A 61 -4.40 -12.22 -2.52
CA ILE A 61 -5.50 -12.94 -1.90
C ILE A 61 -5.59 -14.32 -2.55
N ASN A 62 -5.38 -15.36 -1.74
CA ASN A 62 -5.70 -16.73 -2.09
C ASN A 62 -7.17 -16.98 -1.72
N LYS A 63 -7.98 -17.27 -2.71
CA LYS A 63 -9.40 -17.54 -2.50
C LYS A 63 -9.58 -18.91 -1.87
N GLY A 64 -10.29 -18.92 -0.74
CA GLY A 64 -10.69 -20.13 -0.09
C GLY A 64 -11.66 -20.96 -0.94
N GLY A 65 -11.72 -22.25 -0.67
CA GLY A 65 -12.72 -23.15 -1.25
C GLY A 65 -14.14 -22.86 -0.73
N ARG A 66 -15.10 -23.73 -1.08
CA ARG A 66 -16.54 -23.51 -0.80
C ARG A 66 -16.90 -23.25 0.67
N ASN A 67 -16.01 -23.64 1.61
CA ASN A 67 -16.19 -23.47 3.07
C ASN A 67 -14.95 -22.88 3.76
N GLU A 68 -14.05 -22.26 3.02
CA GLU A 68 -12.83 -21.65 3.57
C GLU A 68 -12.85 -20.14 3.37
N THR A 69 -12.27 -19.42 4.32
CA THR A 69 -12.09 -17.96 4.22
C THR A 69 -10.97 -17.61 3.25
N ASP A 70 -11.15 -16.50 2.54
CA ASP A 70 -10.06 -15.92 1.73
C ASP A 70 -8.90 -15.53 2.66
N ARG A 71 -7.66 -15.74 2.19
CA ARG A 71 -6.45 -15.49 3.00
C ARG A 71 -5.43 -14.67 2.22
N PHE A 72 -4.74 -13.79 2.91
CA PHE A 72 -3.56 -13.15 2.36
C PHE A 72 -2.37 -14.11 2.34
N THR A 73 -1.67 -14.12 1.22
CA THR A 73 -0.42 -14.88 1.03
C THR A 73 0.68 -13.93 0.63
N ILE A 74 1.86 -14.08 1.24
CA ILE A 74 3.06 -13.35 0.84
C ILE A 74 3.49 -13.89 -0.51
N VAL A 75 3.58 -13.00 -1.47
CA VAL A 75 4.05 -13.29 -2.83
C VAL A 75 5.18 -12.33 -3.16
N GLY A 76 6.09 -12.72 -4.01
CA GLY A 76 7.19 -11.86 -4.42
C GLY A 76 6.70 -10.52 -5.01
N LEU A 77 7.28 -10.09 -6.13
CA LEU A 77 6.96 -8.80 -6.77
C LEU A 77 5.54 -8.71 -7.38
N TRP A 78 4.82 -9.82 -7.47
CA TRP A 78 3.59 -9.93 -8.27
C TRP A 78 2.29 -9.71 -7.51
N GLY A 79 2.34 -9.46 -6.21
CA GLY A 79 1.15 -9.24 -5.40
C GLY A 79 0.38 -7.99 -5.79
N ARG A 80 -0.94 -8.02 -5.57
CA ARG A 80 -1.85 -6.89 -5.80
C ARG A 80 -1.92 -5.91 -4.65
N TYR A 81 -1.33 -6.26 -3.50
CA TYR A 81 -1.34 -5.44 -2.29
C TYR A 81 0.07 -5.21 -1.76
N ILE A 82 0.25 -4.10 -1.08
CA ILE A 82 1.45 -3.79 -0.30
C ILE A 82 1.03 -3.66 1.16
N LEU A 83 1.64 -4.47 2.02
CA LEU A 83 1.50 -4.40 3.47
C LEU A 83 2.69 -3.65 4.06
N LYS A 84 2.41 -2.73 4.97
CA LYS A 84 3.40 -1.98 5.72
C LYS A 84 3.13 -2.18 7.22
N PRO A 85 3.95 -2.98 7.92
CA PRO A 85 3.81 -3.21 9.34
C PRO A 85 4.28 -2.00 10.16
N GLN A 86 3.95 -2.01 11.44
CA GLN A 86 4.51 -1.11 12.43
C GLN A 86 6.04 -1.24 12.47
N THR A 87 6.73 -0.12 12.66
CA THR A 87 8.19 -0.06 12.82
C THR A 87 8.57 0.33 14.23
N ASP A 88 9.76 -0.07 14.69
CA ASP A 88 10.25 0.31 16.03
C ASP A 88 10.67 1.78 16.09
N ARG A 89 10.97 2.38 14.93
CA ARG A 89 11.47 3.75 14.84
C ARG A 89 10.37 4.80 15.04
N PHE A 90 9.15 4.53 14.57
CA PHE A 90 8.04 5.47 14.61
C PHE A 90 6.80 4.76 15.14
N ALA A 91 6.31 5.20 16.30
CA ALA A 91 5.07 4.68 16.85
C ALA A 91 3.85 5.07 15.99
N HIS A 92 2.86 4.18 15.93
CA HIS A 92 1.59 4.38 15.23
C HIS A 92 1.71 4.74 13.73
N LEU A 93 2.78 4.28 13.08
CA LEU A 93 3.02 4.60 11.67
C LEU A 93 1.90 4.10 10.74
N PRO A 94 1.36 2.87 10.89
CA PRO A 94 0.23 2.39 10.11
C PRO A 94 -1.01 3.28 10.24
N GLU A 95 -1.35 3.68 11.47
CA GLU A 95 -2.51 4.53 11.75
C GLU A 95 -2.33 5.94 11.19
N LEU A 96 -1.12 6.49 11.27
CA LEU A 96 -0.78 7.79 10.69
C LEU A 96 -0.85 7.78 9.16
N GLU A 97 -0.38 6.70 8.51
CA GLU A 97 -0.51 6.55 7.07
C GLU A 97 -1.98 6.49 6.64
N ASP A 98 -2.79 5.68 7.32
CA ASP A 98 -4.22 5.55 7.01
C ASP A 98 -4.97 6.86 7.25
N LEU A 99 -4.71 7.55 8.36
CA LEU A 99 -5.29 8.87 8.66
C LEU A 99 -4.92 9.90 7.58
N THR A 100 -3.65 9.96 7.21
CA THR A 100 -3.16 10.89 6.18
C THR A 100 -3.87 10.66 4.83
N MET A 101 -4.03 9.40 4.44
CA MET A 101 -4.74 9.06 3.20
C MET A 101 -6.23 9.40 3.28
N HIS A 102 -6.89 9.24 4.44
CA HIS A 102 -8.27 9.67 4.62
C HIS A 102 -8.42 11.20 4.58
N LEU A 103 -7.47 11.95 5.14
CA LEU A 103 -7.43 13.41 5.03
C LEU A 103 -7.26 13.85 3.58
N ALA A 104 -6.40 13.17 2.81
CA ALA A 104 -6.26 13.41 1.38
C ALA A 104 -7.56 13.13 0.61
N GLU A 105 -8.29 12.03 0.91
CA GLU A 105 -9.62 11.76 0.33
C GLU A 105 -10.62 12.89 0.67
N LEU A 106 -10.63 13.39 1.90
CA LEU A 106 -11.47 14.53 2.29
C LEU A 106 -11.12 15.81 1.53
N ALA A 107 -9.84 16.03 1.27
CA ALA A 107 -9.36 17.11 0.41
C ALA A 107 -9.62 16.88 -1.09
N LYS A 108 -10.33 15.80 -1.45
CA LYS A 108 -10.67 15.40 -2.84
C LYS A 108 -9.45 15.05 -3.70
N MET A 109 -8.32 14.72 -3.09
CA MET A 109 -7.17 14.21 -3.79
C MET A 109 -7.41 12.76 -4.23
N GLN A 110 -6.80 12.36 -5.34
CA GLN A 110 -6.84 10.97 -5.78
C GLN A 110 -5.86 10.13 -4.96
N VAL A 111 -6.40 9.19 -4.20
CA VAL A 111 -5.59 8.28 -3.37
C VAL A 111 -5.75 6.83 -3.81
N VAL A 112 -4.73 6.02 -3.56
CA VAL A 112 -4.82 4.57 -3.76
C VAL A 112 -5.80 3.95 -2.76
N PRO A 113 -6.52 2.88 -3.10
CA PRO A 113 -7.32 2.15 -2.12
C PRO A 113 -6.42 1.66 -0.97
N HIS A 114 -6.78 2.03 0.25
CA HIS A 114 -5.99 1.75 1.44
C HIS A 114 -6.87 1.39 2.63
N SER A 115 -6.30 0.80 3.65
CA SER A 115 -6.96 0.51 4.92
C SER A 115 -5.97 0.08 5.99
N LEU A 116 -6.44 0.04 7.25
CA LEU A 116 -5.82 -0.75 8.30
C LEU A 116 -6.37 -2.18 8.27
N ILE A 117 -5.53 -3.16 8.54
CA ILE A 117 -5.92 -4.55 8.82
C ILE A 117 -5.16 -5.04 10.05
N ARG A 118 -5.60 -6.18 10.61
CA ARG A 118 -4.94 -6.76 11.78
C ARG A 118 -4.14 -8.00 11.42
N PHE A 119 -2.99 -8.11 12.03
CA PHE A 119 -2.26 -9.37 12.15
C PHE A 119 -3.02 -10.38 13.01
N ALA A 120 -2.57 -11.65 13.00
CA ALA A 120 -3.16 -12.71 13.81
C ALA A 120 -3.12 -12.44 15.32
N ASP A 121 -2.13 -11.67 15.80
CA ASP A 121 -1.98 -11.21 17.18
C ASP A 121 -2.78 -9.94 17.52
N GLY A 122 -3.48 -9.36 16.53
CA GLY A 122 -4.31 -8.17 16.68
C GLY A 122 -3.58 -6.85 16.44
N GLU A 123 -2.25 -6.84 16.23
CA GLU A 123 -1.49 -5.63 15.90
C GLU A 123 -1.96 -5.05 14.55
N LEU A 124 -2.06 -3.71 14.47
CA LEU A 124 -2.47 -3.03 13.24
C LEU A 124 -1.33 -2.93 12.24
N CYS A 125 -1.68 -3.06 10.97
CA CYS A 125 -0.79 -2.77 9.86
C CYS A 125 -1.56 -2.06 8.75
N TYR A 126 -0.84 -1.27 7.96
CA TYR A 126 -1.40 -0.53 6.84
C TYR A 126 -1.30 -1.36 5.56
N ILE A 127 -2.36 -1.37 4.76
CA ILE A 127 -2.41 -2.08 3.49
C ILE A 127 -2.92 -1.19 2.37
N THR A 128 -2.25 -1.22 1.23
CA THR A 128 -2.70 -0.55 0.00
C THR A 128 -2.87 -1.54 -1.13
N ARG A 129 -3.84 -1.25 -2.02
CA ARG A 129 -3.92 -1.92 -3.31
C ARG A 129 -2.98 -1.25 -4.30
N ARG A 130 -2.20 -2.06 -5.02
CA ARG A 130 -1.24 -1.55 -6.00
C ARG A 130 -1.96 -1.00 -7.23
N ILE A 131 -1.57 0.19 -7.65
CA ILE A 131 -2.07 0.85 -8.87
C ILE A 131 -1.26 0.46 -10.11
N ASP A 132 -0.06 -0.10 -9.93
CA ASP A 132 0.80 -0.62 -11.00
C ASP A 132 0.44 -2.05 -11.41
N ARG A 133 -0.84 -2.42 -11.24
CA ARG A 133 -1.41 -3.71 -11.66
C ARG A 133 -2.68 -3.50 -12.45
N THR A 134 -2.80 -4.19 -13.59
CA THR A 134 -4.06 -4.29 -14.31
C THR A 134 -5.08 -5.13 -13.53
N ALA A 135 -6.34 -5.11 -13.95
CA ALA A 135 -7.37 -6.00 -13.40
C ALA A 135 -7.01 -7.50 -13.59
N LYS A 136 -6.21 -7.83 -14.60
CA LYS A 136 -5.70 -9.19 -14.86
C LYS A 136 -4.47 -9.56 -14.03
N GLY A 137 -3.88 -8.58 -13.33
CA GLY A 137 -2.66 -8.77 -12.52
C GLY A 137 -1.35 -8.44 -13.24
N ASP A 138 -1.39 -8.04 -14.51
CA ASP A 138 -0.18 -7.67 -15.25
C ASP A 138 0.44 -6.41 -14.64
N LYS A 139 1.77 -6.36 -14.64
CA LYS A 139 2.51 -5.21 -14.12
C LYS A 139 2.51 -4.06 -15.13
N LEU A 140 2.11 -2.88 -14.67
CA LEU A 140 2.29 -1.63 -15.40
C LEU A 140 3.66 -1.00 -15.02
N PRO A 141 4.38 -0.39 -15.98
CA PRO A 141 5.56 0.41 -15.68
C PRO A 141 5.19 1.52 -14.69
N MET A 142 5.99 1.67 -13.65
CA MET A 142 5.83 2.74 -12.65
C MET A 142 7.19 3.09 -12.09
N GLU A 143 7.50 4.37 -12.08
CA GLU A 143 8.71 4.94 -11.50
C GLU A 143 8.36 6.06 -10.53
N ASP A 144 9.11 6.15 -9.45
CA ASP A 144 8.97 7.29 -8.53
C ASP A 144 9.85 8.48 -8.99
N MET A 145 9.67 9.64 -8.38
CA MET A 145 10.42 10.84 -8.75
C MET A 145 11.92 10.70 -8.51
N CYS A 146 12.34 9.84 -7.58
CA CYS A 146 13.75 9.54 -7.35
C CYS A 146 14.35 8.81 -8.56
N GLN A 147 13.61 7.85 -9.13
CA GLN A 147 14.00 7.10 -10.32
C GLN A 147 14.01 8.00 -11.56
N LEU A 148 12.93 8.77 -11.78
CA LEU A 148 12.82 9.72 -12.91
C LEU A 148 13.91 10.80 -12.91
N THR A 149 14.43 11.15 -11.74
CA THR A 149 15.54 12.10 -11.60
C THR A 149 16.91 11.43 -11.51
N GLU A 150 17.00 10.12 -11.78
CA GLU A 150 18.23 9.33 -11.80
C GLU A 150 19.03 9.38 -10.49
N ARG A 151 18.32 9.46 -9.35
CA ARG A 151 18.92 9.53 -8.02
C ARG A 151 19.03 8.16 -7.37
N LEU A 152 20.06 7.99 -6.58
CA LEU A 152 20.21 6.81 -5.72
C LEU A 152 19.17 6.83 -4.58
N THR A 153 18.76 5.66 -4.14
CA THR A 153 17.76 5.49 -3.08
C THR A 153 18.13 6.19 -1.77
N GLU A 154 19.42 6.29 -1.45
CA GLU A 154 19.93 7.03 -0.28
C GLU A 154 19.64 8.55 -0.33
N HIS A 155 19.36 9.07 -1.51
CA HIS A 155 19.01 10.47 -1.75
C HIS A 155 17.52 10.68 -2.02
N LYS A 156 16.68 9.67 -1.80
CA LYS A 156 15.26 9.70 -2.12
C LYS A 156 14.51 10.89 -1.51
N TYR A 157 14.89 11.30 -0.30
CA TYR A 157 14.25 12.41 0.42
C TYR A 157 15.06 13.72 0.37
N LYS A 158 16.08 13.79 -0.49
CA LYS A 158 16.86 15.01 -0.73
C LYS A 158 16.44 15.60 -2.07
N GLY A 159 15.97 16.82 -2.07
CA GLY A 159 15.56 17.48 -3.31
C GLY A 159 14.68 18.70 -3.05
N SER A 160 14.25 19.34 -4.11
CA SER A 160 13.34 20.47 -4.05
C SER A 160 12.08 20.21 -4.87
N TYR A 161 11.03 20.95 -4.57
CA TYR A 161 9.79 20.91 -5.32
C TYR A 161 9.98 21.30 -6.79
N GLU A 162 10.90 22.25 -7.08
CA GLU A 162 11.22 22.65 -8.46
C GLU A 162 11.86 21.51 -9.27
N GLN A 163 12.62 20.62 -8.62
CA GLN A 163 13.18 19.47 -9.30
C GLN A 163 12.10 18.46 -9.68
N ILE A 164 11.10 18.27 -8.81
CA ILE A 164 9.93 17.44 -9.11
C ILE A 164 9.11 18.07 -10.24
N ALA A 165 8.87 19.39 -10.20
CA ALA A 165 8.16 20.10 -11.26
C ALA A 165 8.87 19.98 -12.63
N LYS A 166 10.20 20.05 -12.65
CA LYS A 166 10.99 19.81 -13.87
C LYS A 166 10.88 18.38 -14.38
N ALA A 167 10.84 17.38 -13.48
CA ALA A 167 10.60 16.00 -13.86
C ALA A 167 9.20 15.81 -14.44
N ILE A 168 8.16 16.37 -13.82
CA ILE A 168 6.79 16.36 -14.37
C ILE A 168 6.77 17.00 -15.76
N GLN A 169 7.39 18.17 -15.94
CA GLN A 169 7.45 18.85 -17.22
C GLN A 169 8.13 18.00 -18.31
N ARG A 170 9.15 17.23 -17.95
CA ARG A 170 9.91 16.40 -18.88
C ARG A 170 9.20 15.10 -19.28
N PHE A 171 8.55 14.45 -18.32
CA PHE A 171 8.08 13.07 -18.49
C PHE A 171 6.56 12.93 -18.61
N SER A 172 5.78 13.92 -18.16
CA SER A 172 4.32 13.85 -18.27
C SER A 172 3.83 14.10 -19.69
N SER A 173 2.79 13.41 -20.09
CA SER A 173 2.05 13.68 -21.32
C SER A 173 1.15 14.89 -21.23
N VAL A 174 0.79 15.34 -20.01
CA VAL A 174 -0.06 16.51 -19.73
C VAL A 174 0.53 17.39 -18.63
N PRO A 175 1.78 17.90 -18.82
CA PRO A 175 2.60 18.45 -17.75
C PRO A 175 1.98 19.63 -17.01
N LYS A 176 1.20 20.48 -17.69
CA LYS A 176 0.54 21.63 -17.04
C LYS A 176 -0.51 21.19 -16.03
N LEU A 177 -1.32 20.18 -16.35
CA LEU A 177 -2.33 19.66 -15.45
C LEU A 177 -1.69 18.90 -14.27
N ASP A 178 -0.69 18.07 -14.56
CA ASP A 178 -0.01 17.30 -13.52
C ASP A 178 0.80 18.20 -12.57
N MET A 179 1.32 19.32 -13.05
CA MET A 179 1.95 20.32 -12.18
C MET A 179 0.94 20.98 -11.24
N VAL A 180 -0.25 21.35 -11.74
CA VAL A 180 -1.32 21.91 -10.88
C VAL A 180 -1.71 20.86 -9.82
N ASN A 181 -2.02 19.63 -10.23
CA ASN A 181 -2.36 18.55 -9.31
C ASN A 181 -1.26 18.33 -8.25
N TYR A 182 0.01 18.42 -8.65
CA TYR A 182 1.15 18.28 -7.73
C TYR A 182 1.24 19.40 -6.70
N TRP A 183 0.94 20.64 -7.10
CA TRP A 183 0.98 21.78 -6.18
C TRP A 183 -0.23 21.89 -5.26
N GLU A 184 -1.35 21.25 -5.61
CA GLU A 184 -2.54 21.16 -4.77
C GLU A 184 -2.42 20.08 -3.68
N GLN A 185 -1.44 19.16 -3.79
CA GLN A 185 -1.18 18.08 -2.83
C GLN A 185 -0.19 18.49 -1.74
#